data_baef7762e7dd57af32bad97c31cd8e76
#
_entry.id   baef7762e7dd57af32bad97c31cd8e76
#
_cell.length_a   1.000
_cell.length_b   1.000
_cell.length_c   1.000
_cell.angle_alpha   90.00
_cell.angle_beta   90.00
_cell.angle_gamma   90.00
#
_symmetry.space_group_name_H-M   'P 1'
#
loop_
_entity.id
_entity.type
_entity.pdbx_description
1 polymer ?
#
loop_
_entity_poly.entity_id
_entity_poly.type
_entity_poly.pdbx_seq_one_letter_code
_entity_poly.pdbx_strand_id
1 'polypeptide(L)'
;YQTWGRYAWNCHRDRTDEMGYWDHQLGKFYGTSDENASNIRVAYEESGEIAPKLLRRFGITEGNRQTLLLGMFMSQLVNPYKYTIYPGFYESCGPEGEKLIEYVEKEWKKQPHVGEMPLDIVAQVIEHGDKAVAAIDKAAGSVSSNKDEFARLQNDMHCYREFAYAFNLKVKAAKLVLDYQWGKEIKNLEEAIPLMEQSLEHYRKLVELTDEHYLYANSMQTAQRRIPIGGDDGKNKTWKELLVHYEKELENFKANLALLKEKQNGNAVTETVEIAAWTPANVKLISNYPTVKVDEGTSLFVDVPGKIEAVAPELKGMKALRFNGNEQREKGTSITFETDAPVKLLVAYFKDDQKKYAKAPKLEIDASANDYGQAEPVLTNAVRINGMPLANVHAYSFPAGKHTLMLPKGYLQVLGFTAAEAKVRNAGLAGDEETMDWLFY
;
A
#
# COMPACT_ATOMS: atom_id res chain seq x y z
N TYR A 1 -4.31 -13.80 25.86
CA TYR A 1 -4.28 -13.31 27.24
C TYR A 1 -3.68 -14.29 28.25
N GLN A 2 -3.97 -15.59 28.17
CA GLN A 2 -3.44 -16.59 29.13
C GLN A 2 -1.90 -16.66 29.10
N THR A 3 -1.30 -16.71 27.94
CA THR A 3 0.16 -16.70 27.75
C THR A 3 0.77 -15.42 28.35
N TRP A 4 0.17 -14.28 28.03
CA TRP A 4 0.64 -13.00 28.52
C TRP A 4 0.52 -12.89 30.04
N GLY A 5 -0.61 -13.30 30.62
CA GLY A 5 -0.80 -13.34 32.07
C GLY A 5 0.20 -14.26 32.76
N ARG A 6 0.45 -15.45 32.19
CA ARG A 6 1.40 -16.42 32.75
C ARG A 6 2.83 -15.86 32.82
N TYR A 7 3.31 -15.23 31.75
CA TYR A 7 4.69 -14.69 31.72
C TYR A 7 4.83 -13.34 32.42
N ALA A 8 3.81 -12.50 32.41
CA ALA A 8 3.82 -11.24 33.14
C ALA A 8 3.80 -11.46 34.66
N TRP A 9 3.11 -12.52 35.13
CA TRP A 9 3.05 -12.84 36.55
C TRP A 9 4.40 -13.33 37.11
N ASN A 10 5.12 -14.14 36.33
CA ASN A 10 6.44 -14.64 36.73
C ASN A 10 7.37 -14.79 35.52
N CYS A 11 8.16 -13.76 35.24
CA CYS A 11 9.13 -13.76 34.14
C CYS A 11 10.36 -14.66 34.38
N HIS A 12 10.61 -15.06 35.64
CA HIS A 12 11.73 -15.93 36.06
C HIS A 12 11.33 -17.40 36.18
N ARG A 13 10.18 -17.77 35.63
CA ARG A 13 9.67 -19.14 35.63
C ARG A 13 10.66 -20.10 34.96
N ASP A 14 10.80 -21.30 35.57
CA ASP A 14 11.38 -22.43 34.87
C ASP A 14 10.50 -22.81 33.65
N ARG A 15 11.11 -22.92 32.50
CA ARG A 15 10.45 -23.20 31.22
C ARG A 15 10.77 -24.58 30.68
N THR A 16 11.32 -25.46 31.49
CA THR A 16 11.77 -26.78 31.08
C THR A 16 10.64 -27.62 30.46
N ASP A 17 9.39 -27.42 30.88
CA ASP A 17 8.23 -28.12 30.35
C ASP A 17 7.09 -27.19 29.94
N GLU A 18 7.39 -26.10 29.27
CA GLU A 18 6.35 -25.16 28.80
C GLU A 18 5.43 -25.78 27.75
N MET A 19 5.95 -26.59 26.85
CA MET A 19 5.13 -27.25 25.82
C MET A 19 4.13 -28.21 26.47
N GLY A 20 4.57 -29.10 27.38
CA GLY A 20 3.66 -29.99 28.10
C GLY A 20 2.62 -29.24 28.92
N TYR A 21 2.99 -28.12 29.53
CA TYR A 21 2.01 -27.26 30.22
C TYR A 21 0.89 -26.77 29.27
N TRP A 22 1.25 -26.28 28.08
CA TRP A 22 0.26 -25.77 27.14
C TRP A 22 -0.55 -26.92 26.51
N ASP A 23 0.06 -28.07 26.22
CA ASP A 23 -0.64 -29.25 25.75
C ASP A 23 -1.69 -29.69 26.77
N HIS A 24 -1.35 -29.70 28.06
CA HIS A 24 -2.29 -29.99 29.12
C HIS A 24 -3.43 -28.97 29.24
N GLN A 25 -3.13 -27.67 29.15
CA GLN A 25 -4.17 -26.63 29.19
C GLN A 25 -5.13 -26.70 27.98
N LEU A 26 -4.61 -26.93 26.77
CA LEU A 26 -5.40 -27.13 25.58
C LEU A 26 -6.21 -28.42 25.64
N GLY A 27 -5.59 -29.51 26.12
CA GLY A 27 -6.26 -30.80 26.33
C GLY A 27 -7.46 -30.67 27.27
N LYS A 28 -7.28 -29.97 28.39
CA LYS A 28 -8.35 -29.70 29.35
C LYS A 28 -9.45 -28.82 28.75
N PHE A 29 -9.08 -27.80 27.96
CA PHE A 29 -10.03 -26.86 27.35
C PHE A 29 -10.88 -27.53 26.27
N TYR A 30 -10.25 -28.28 25.38
CA TYR A 30 -10.93 -28.98 24.28
C TYR A 30 -11.41 -30.39 24.62
N GLY A 31 -11.18 -30.88 25.83
CA GLY A 31 -11.60 -32.21 26.27
C GLY A 31 -10.94 -33.35 25.49
N THR A 32 -9.63 -33.25 25.26
CA THR A 32 -8.81 -34.25 24.56
C THR A 32 -7.56 -34.59 25.37
N SER A 33 -6.81 -35.62 24.96
CA SER A 33 -5.54 -35.97 25.59
C SER A 33 -4.46 -34.92 25.30
N ASP A 34 -3.44 -34.84 26.17
CA ASP A 34 -2.30 -33.94 25.98
C ASP A 34 -1.56 -34.27 24.67
N GLU A 35 -1.46 -35.54 24.27
CA GLU A 35 -0.90 -35.96 22.99
C GLU A 35 -1.66 -35.38 21.78
N ASN A 36 -3.00 -35.43 21.81
CA ASN A 36 -3.80 -34.79 20.73
C ASN A 36 -3.79 -33.29 20.83
N ALA A 37 -3.76 -32.71 22.02
CA ALA A 37 -3.68 -31.28 22.24
C ALA A 37 -2.37 -30.67 21.71
N SER A 38 -1.28 -31.46 21.66
CA SER A 38 -0.03 -31.02 21.04
C SER A 38 -0.20 -30.64 19.57
N ASN A 39 -1.11 -31.30 18.83
CA ASN A 39 -1.42 -30.90 17.44
C ASN A 39 -2.15 -29.54 17.39
N ILE A 40 -3.00 -29.22 18.37
CA ILE A 40 -3.64 -27.91 18.46
C ILE A 40 -2.59 -26.84 18.74
N ARG A 41 -1.64 -27.09 19.64
CA ARG A 41 -0.53 -26.17 19.92
C ARG A 41 0.33 -25.95 18.67
N VAL A 42 0.70 -27.03 17.96
CA VAL A 42 1.46 -26.93 16.70
C VAL A 42 0.70 -26.09 15.67
N ALA A 43 -0.61 -26.24 15.53
CA ALA A 43 -1.40 -25.41 14.62
C ALA A 43 -1.30 -23.91 14.98
N TYR A 44 -1.36 -23.55 16.26
CA TYR A 44 -1.15 -22.18 16.72
C TYR A 44 0.27 -21.67 16.45
N GLU A 45 1.29 -22.48 16.71
CA GLU A 45 2.69 -22.11 16.49
C GLU A 45 2.95 -21.86 15.01
N GLU A 46 2.54 -22.78 14.15
CA GLU A 46 2.75 -22.68 12.71
C GLU A 46 1.95 -21.50 12.08
N SER A 47 0.68 -21.35 12.42
CA SER A 47 -0.11 -20.22 11.91
C SER A 47 0.39 -18.87 12.41
N GLY A 48 0.96 -18.83 13.62
CA GLY A 48 1.54 -17.63 14.23
C GLY A 48 2.78 -17.08 13.50
N GLU A 49 3.43 -17.89 12.67
CA GLU A 49 4.60 -17.48 11.87
C GLU A 49 4.22 -16.75 10.57
N ILE A 50 2.98 -16.94 10.07
CA ILE A 50 2.57 -16.49 8.73
C ILE A 50 2.54 -14.95 8.64
N ALA A 51 1.67 -14.31 9.43
CA ALA A 51 1.48 -12.87 9.35
C ALA A 51 2.74 -12.07 9.72
N PRO A 52 3.49 -12.40 10.79
CA PRO A 52 4.73 -11.68 11.11
C PRO A 52 5.80 -11.76 10.02
N LYS A 53 5.98 -12.92 9.39
CA LYS A 53 6.94 -13.09 8.28
C LYS A 53 6.56 -12.24 7.08
N LEU A 54 5.29 -12.26 6.69
CA LEU A 54 4.80 -11.45 5.58
C LEU A 54 4.87 -9.95 5.89
N LEU A 55 4.46 -9.52 7.08
CA LEU A 55 4.50 -8.11 7.49
C LEU A 55 5.92 -7.54 7.44
N ARG A 56 6.89 -8.26 7.99
CA ARG A 56 8.28 -7.76 8.04
C ARG A 56 8.95 -7.71 6.68
N ARG A 57 8.49 -8.49 5.71
CA ARG A 57 9.12 -8.55 4.37
C ARG A 57 8.36 -7.78 3.29
N PHE A 58 7.03 -7.76 3.36
CA PHE A 58 6.17 -7.15 2.34
C PHE A 58 5.29 -6.02 2.88
N GLY A 59 5.30 -5.77 4.19
CA GLY A 59 4.51 -4.69 4.76
C GLY A 59 4.91 -3.34 4.20
N ILE A 60 3.92 -2.50 3.93
CA ILE A 60 4.13 -1.09 3.63
C ILE A 60 3.96 -0.26 4.89
N THR A 61 4.71 0.83 5.00
CA THR A 61 4.56 1.74 6.14
C THR A 61 3.54 2.80 5.81
N GLU A 62 2.51 2.86 6.64
CA GLU A 62 1.48 3.86 6.58
C GLU A 62 1.36 4.52 7.95
N GLY A 63 1.76 5.78 8.02
CA GLY A 63 1.93 6.41 9.30
C GLY A 63 3.01 5.71 10.12
N ASN A 64 2.78 5.50 11.39
CA ASN A 64 3.69 4.81 12.30
C ASN A 64 3.44 3.29 12.39
N ARG A 65 2.83 2.69 11.36
CA ARG A 65 2.47 1.26 11.34
C ARG A 65 2.89 0.61 10.05
N GLN A 66 3.36 -0.62 10.17
CA GLN A 66 3.39 -1.52 9.04
C GLN A 66 2.00 -2.13 8.83
N THR A 67 1.54 -2.11 7.61
CA THR A 67 0.31 -2.77 7.23
C THR A 67 0.58 -3.74 6.10
N LEU A 68 0.03 -4.92 6.21
CA LEU A 68 -0.18 -5.83 5.11
C LEU A 68 -1.67 -5.80 4.84
N LEU A 69 -2.05 -5.12 3.79
CA LEU A 69 -3.40 -5.24 3.30
C LEU A 69 -3.56 -6.64 2.77
N LEU A 70 -4.50 -7.35 3.34
CA LEU A 70 -4.74 -8.76 3.05
C LEU A 70 -4.85 -9.00 1.54
N GLY A 71 -3.82 -9.65 0.99
CA GLY A 71 -3.66 -9.78 -0.45
C GLY A 71 -3.24 -8.47 -1.12
N MET A 72 -2.17 -7.84 -0.64
CA MET A 72 -1.55 -6.65 -1.22
C MET A 72 -1.68 -6.62 -2.75
N PHE A 73 -1.99 -5.47 -3.31
CA PHE A 73 -2.07 -5.30 -4.77
C PHE A 73 -0.74 -5.59 -5.44
N MET A 74 -0.81 -6.07 -6.67
CA MET A 74 0.36 -6.24 -7.54
C MET A 74 1.13 -4.92 -7.69
N SER A 75 0.41 -3.81 -7.89
CA SER A 75 1.01 -2.47 -7.95
C SER A 75 1.86 -2.12 -6.72
N GLN A 76 1.48 -2.59 -5.53
CA GLN A 76 2.23 -2.39 -4.28
C GLN A 76 3.48 -3.28 -4.20
N LEU A 77 3.42 -4.48 -4.76
CA LEU A 77 4.55 -5.41 -4.81
C LEU A 77 5.62 -4.96 -5.81
N VAL A 78 5.20 -4.45 -6.96
CA VAL A 78 6.12 -4.01 -8.02
C VAL A 78 6.65 -2.59 -7.83
N ASN A 79 5.95 -1.75 -7.06
CA ASN A 79 6.36 -0.38 -6.73
C ASN A 79 6.07 -0.03 -5.26
N PRO A 80 6.71 -0.71 -4.29
CA PRO A 80 6.43 -0.48 -2.86
C PRO A 80 6.75 0.94 -2.41
N TYR A 81 7.73 1.60 -3.01
CA TYR A 81 8.17 2.95 -2.63
C TYR A 81 7.12 4.03 -2.88
N LYS A 82 6.22 3.81 -3.83
CA LYS A 82 5.08 4.70 -4.10
C LYS A 82 4.11 4.76 -2.91
N TYR A 83 3.97 3.65 -2.19
CA TYR A 83 3.01 3.48 -1.11
C TYR A 83 3.63 3.58 0.28
N THR A 84 4.95 3.53 0.37
CA THR A 84 5.67 3.60 1.65
C THR A 84 5.91 5.05 2.04
N ILE A 85 5.24 5.49 3.10
CA ILE A 85 5.35 6.87 3.61
C ILE A 85 6.61 7.04 4.47
N TYR A 86 6.97 6.00 5.24
CA TYR A 86 8.13 6.01 6.15
C TYR A 86 9.07 4.84 5.84
N PRO A 87 9.95 4.97 4.83
CA PRO A 87 10.84 3.88 4.44
C PRO A 87 11.78 3.42 5.56
N GLY A 88 12.30 4.34 6.38
CA GLY A 88 13.21 3.99 7.48
C GLY A 88 12.56 3.18 8.62
N PHE A 89 11.24 3.30 8.81
CA PHE A 89 10.52 2.48 9.78
C PHE A 89 10.47 1.00 9.37
N TYR A 90 10.32 0.75 8.10
CA TYR A 90 10.32 -0.60 7.54
C TYR A 90 11.63 -1.34 7.87
N GLU A 91 12.75 -0.70 7.71
CA GLU A 91 14.09 -1.26 7.93
C GLU A 91 14.37 -1.52 9.42
N SER A 92 13.72 -0.79 10.33
CA SER A 92 13.92 -0.93 11.77
C SER A 92 13.11 -2.06 12.41
N CYS A 93 12.11 -2.63 11.72
CA CYS A 93 11.11 -3.52 12.31
C CYS A 93 11.35 -5.01 12.10
N GLY A 94 12.39 -5.41 11.42
CA GLY A 94 12.65 -6.81 11.12
C GLY A 94 14.13 -7.13 10.95
N PRO A 95 14.46 -8.40 10.73
CA PRO A 95 15.81 -8.80 10.36
C PRO A 95 16.17 -8.21 9.01
N GLU A 96 17.48 -8.06 8.78
CA GLU A 96 18.01 -7.67 7.48
C GLU A 96 17.46 -8.56 6.36
N GLY A 97 17.16 -7.96 5.21
CA GLY A 97 16.64 -8.68 4.06
C GLY A 97 16.19 -7.76 2.95
N GLU A 98 15.73 -8.32 1.87
CA GLU A 98 15.46 -7.62 0.61
C GLU A 98 13.95 -7.51 0.34
N LYS A 99 13.53 -6.35 -0.18
CA LYS A 99 12.23 -6.19 -0.82
C LYS A 99 12.22 -6.91 -2.17
N LEU A 100 11.06 -7.27 -2.68
CA LEU A 100 10.98 -7.98 -3.96
C LEU A 100 11.64 -7.22 -5.12
N ILE A 101 11.45 -5.89 -5.17
CA ILE A 101 12.05 -5.05 -6.20
C ILE A 101 13.58 -5.01 -6.09
N GLU A 102 14.14 -4.98 -4.89
CA GLU A 102 15.58 -5.01 -4.64
C GLU A 102 16.17 -6.38 -4.97
N TYR A 103 15.46 -7.44 -4.63
CA TYR A 103 15.84 -8.82 -4.94
C TYR A 103 15.98 -9.01 -6.46
N VAL A 104 14.96 -8.64 -7.23
CA VAL A 104 15.00 -8.79 -8.70
C VAL A 104 16.07 -7.91 -9.34
N GLU A 105 16.26 -6.69 -8.85
CA GLU A 105 17.32 -5.80 -9.31
C GLU A 105 18.71 -6.43 -9.11
N LYS A 106 18.96 -7.03 -7.93
CA LYS A 106 20.21 -7.70 -7.61
C LYS A 106 20.43 -8.95 -8.47
N GLU A 107 19.38 -9.78 -8.68
CA GLU A 107 19.46 -10.91 -9.60
C GLU A 107 19.89 -10.46 -10.99
N TRP A 108 19.24 -9.42 -11.52
CA TRP A 108 19.60 -8.88 -12.85
C TRP A 108 21.02 -8.34 -12.91
N LYS A 109 21.44 -7.60 -11.90
CA LYS A 109 22.80 -7.03 -11.80
C LYS A 109 23.85 -8.03 -11.34
N LYS A 110 23.48 -9.29 -11.07
CA LYS A 110 24.36 -10.34 -10.52
C LYS A 110 25.08 -9.90 -9.24
N GLN A 111 24.35 -9.21 -8.38
CA GLN A 111 24.84 -8.76 -7.08
C GLN A 111 24.51 -9.79 -6.00
N PRO A 112 25.32 -9.90 -4.93
CA PRO A 112 25.03 -10.80 -3.82
C PRO A 112 23.79 -10.38 -3.06
N HIS A 113 22.99 -11.37 -2.64
CA HIS A 113 21.84 -11.17 -1.76
C HIS A 113 22.27 -11.08 -0.30
N VAL A 114 21.46 -10.40 0.51
CA VAL A 114 21.74 -10.16 1.94
C VAL A 114 20.45 -10.36 2.78
N GLY A 115 20.58 -11.15 3.83
CA GLY A 115 19.52 -11.38 4.80
C GLY A 115 18.37 -12.24 4.28
N GLU A 116 17.14 -11.95 4.71
CA GLU A 116 15.94 -12.70 4.28
C GLU A 116 15.52 -12.38 2.85
N MET A 117 15.31 -13.42 2.05
CA MET A 117 14.85 -13.29 0.66
C MET A 117 13.33 -13.34 0.57
N PRO A 118 12.69 -12.50 -0.26
CA PRO A 118 11.23 -12.46 -0.36
C PRO A 118 10.63 -13.79 -0.85
N LEU A 119 11.28 -14.49 -1.77
CA LEU A 119 10.78 -15.78 -2.27
C LEU A 119 10.90 -16.90 -1.24
N ASP A 120 11.95 -16.90 -0.42
CA ASP A 120 12.11 -17.86 0.67
C ASP A 120 11.04 -17.65 1.76
N ILE A 121 10.73 -16.40 2.07
CA ILE A 121 9.69 -16.06 3.05
C ILE A 121 8.33 -16.58 2.61
N VAL A 122 7.93 -16.37 1.34
CA VAL A 122 6.62 -16.87 0.88
C VAL A 122 6.59 -18.39 0.76
N ALA A 123 7.72 -19.05 0.49
CA ALA A 123 7.82 -20.51 0.53
C ALA A 123 7.64 -21.04 1.96
N GLN A 124 8.32 -20.44 2.95
CA GLN A 124 8.16 -20.79 4.36
C GLN A 124 6.72 -20.60 4.85
N VAL A 125 6.07 -19.51 4.43
CA VAL A 125 4.68 -19.20 4.81
C VAL A 125 3.70 -20.27 4.32
N ILE A 126 3.90 -20.81 3.11
CA ILE A 126 3.12 -21.96 2.63
C ILE A 126 3.36 -23.19 3.52
N GLU A 127 4.62 -23.51 3.80
CA GLU A 127 4.96 -24.65 4.65
C GLU A 127 4.32 -24.54 6.05
N HIS A 128 4.33 -23.35 6.64
CA HIS A 128 3.64 -23.07 7.89
C HIS A 128 2.12 -23.25 7.77
N GLY A 129 1.50 -22.77 6.71
CA GLY A 129 0.07 -22.94 6.45
C GLY A 129 -0.34 -24.41 6.32
N ASP A 130 0.42 -25.20 5.57
CA ASP A 130 0.18 -26.63 5.39
C ASP A 130 0.34 -27.41 6.70
N LYS A 131 1.40 -27.12 7.48
CA LYS A 131 1.61 -27.72 8.80
C LYS A 131 0.49 -27.37 9.78
N ALA A 132 0.04 -26.12 9.80
CA ALA A 132 -1.05 -25.66 10.67
C ALA A 132 -2.34 -26.42 10.38
N VAL A 133 -2.72 -26.55 9.09
CA VAL A 133 -3.91 -27.31 8.68
C VAL A 133 -3.77 -28.78 8.99
N ALA A 134 -2.64 -29.41 8.65
CA ALA A 134 -2.42 -30.82 8.93
C ALA A 134 -2.50 -31.13 10.43
N ALA A 135 -1.99 -30.24 11.28
CA ALA A 135 -2.01 -30.41 12.73
C ALA A 135 -3.43 -30.25 13.29
N ILE A 136 -4.16 -29.21 12.91
CA ILE A 136 -5.52 -28.98 13.44
C ILE A 136 -6.51 -30.05 13.00
N ASP A 137 -6.43 -30.50 11.72
CA ASP A 137 -7.28 -31.53 11.18
C ASP A 137 -7.05 -32.88 11.88
N LYS A 138 -5.79 -33.19 12.22
CA LYS A 138 -5.44 -34.38 12.99
C LYS A 138 -6.05 -34.37 14.40
N ALA A 139 -6.16 -33.20 15.03
CA ALA A 139 -6.77 -33.05 16.35
C ALA A 139 -8.30 -33.18 16.33
N ALA A 140 -8.96 -32.87 15.22
CA ALA A 140 -10.41 -32.63 15.11
C ALA A 140 -11.26 -33.81 15.68
N GLY A 141 -10.91 -35.04 15.31
CA GLY A 141 -11.66 -36.24 15.77
C GLY A 141 -11.59 -36.53 17.25
N SER A 142 -10.68 -35.93 18.00
CA SER A 142 -10.45 -36.16 19.42
C SER A 142 -11.13 -35.15 20.36
N VAL A 143 -11.63 -34.03 19.80
CA VAL A 143 -12.20 -32.92 20.57
C VAL A 143 -13.60 -33.26 21.08
N SER A 144 -13.80 -33.19 22.40
CA SER A 144 -15.08 -33.46 23.03
C SER A 144 -15.75 -32.23 23.67
N SER A 145 -15.00 -31.18 23.99
CA SER A 145 -15.47 -29.94 24.61
C SER A 145 -15.16 -28.74 23.77
N ASN A 146 -15.91 -27.64 23.94
CA ASN A 146 -15.74 -26.38 23.22
C ASN A 146 -15.65 -26.56 21.70
N LYS A 147 -16.47 -27.45 21.15
CA LYS A 147 -16.44 -27.84 19.72
C LYS A 147 -16.65 -26.68 18.77
N ASP A 148 -17.53 -25.72 19.12
CA ASP A 148 -17.79 -24.55 18.28
C ASP A 148 -16.56 -23.63 18.20
N GLU A 149 -15.83 -23.50 19.29
CA GLU A 149 -14.58 -22.74 19.33
C GLU A 149 -13.48 -23.47 18.53
N PHE A 150 -13.41 -24.80 18.68
CA PHE A 150 -12.48 -25.60 17.89
C PHE A 150 -12.78 -25.51 16.39
N ALA A 151 -14.05 -25.56 15.98
CA ALA A 151 -14.44 -25.41 14.57
C ALA A 151 -14.02 -24.05 14.00
N ARG A 152 -14.16 -22.98 14.79
CA ARG A 152 -13.64 -21.66 14.39
C ARG A 152 -12.12 -21.66 14.26
N LEU A 153 -11.41 -22.24 15.22
CA LEU A 153 -9.95 -22.35 15.15
C LEU A 153 -9.50 -23.18 13.95
N GLN A 154 -10.18 -24.29 13.64
CA GLN A 154 -9.90 -25.09 12.46
C GLN A 154 -10.10 -24.27 11.18
N ASN A 155 -11.21 -23.54 11.08
CA ASN A 155 -11.47 -22.64 9.96
C ASN A 155 -10.38 -21.57 9.82
N ASP A 156 -9.88 -21.01 10.94
CA ASP A 156 -8.78 -20.03 10.91
C ASP A 156 -7.52 -20.61 10.27
N MET A 157 -7.15 -21.84 10.57
CA MET A 157 -5.99 -22.48 9.96
C MET A 157 -6.14 -22.63 8.45
N HIS A 158 -7.34 -23.03 7.99
CA HIS A 158 -7.65 -23.08 6.57
C HIS A 158 -7.60 -21.69 5.92
N CYS A 159 -8.12 -20.66 6.58
CA CYS A 159 -8.01 -19.27 6.09
C CYS A 159 -6.56 -18.82 5.94
N TYR A 160 -5.71 -19.07 6.93
CA TYR A 160 -4.29 -18.74 6.87
C TYR A 160 -3.57 -19.46 5.73
N ARG A 161 -3.88 -20.72 5.49
CA ARG A 161 -3.30 -21.49 4.37
C ARG A 161 -3.72 -20.92 3.02
N GLU A 162 -5.02 -20.70 2.80
CA GLU A 162 -5.49 -20.14 1.51
C GLU A 162 -4.92 -18.74 1.26
N PHE A 163 -4.81 -17.92 2.31
CA PHE A 163 -4.15 -16.62 2.22
C PHE A 163 -2.66 -16.76 1.85
N ALA A 164 -1.94 -17.69 2.47
CA ALA A 164 -0.53 -17.94 2.18
C ALA A 164 -0.31 -18.34 0.72
N TYR A 165 -1.14 -19.23 0.18
CA TYR A 165 -1.09 -19.63 -1.24
C TYR A 165 -1.42 -18.48 -2.19
N ALA A 166 -2.50 -17.73 -1.93
CA ALA A 166 -2.87 -16.58 -2.73
C ALA A 166 -1.73 -15.54 -2.78
N PHE A 167 -1.13 -15.26 -1.62
CA PHE A 167 -0.05 -14.27 -1.54
C PHE A 167 1.24 -14.73 -2.21
N ASN A 168 1.66 -15.99 -2.03
CA ASN A 168 2.84 -16.56 -2.69
C ASN A 168 2.73 -16.50 -4.22
N LEU A 169 1.58 -16.89 -4.78
CA LEU A 169 1.35 -16.85 -6.23
C LEU A 169 1.40 -15.42 -6.75
N LYS A 170 0.85 -14.47 -6.00
CA LYS A 170 0.92 -13.04 -6.31
C LYS A 170 2.36 -12.52 -6.30
N VAL A 171 3.17 -12.89 -5.31
CA VAL A 171 4.59 -12.51 -5.24
C VAL A 171 5.38 -13.09 -6.41
N LYS A 172 5.12 -14.34 -6.79
CA LYS A 172 5.75 -14.96 -7.97
C LYS A 172 5.37 -14.25 -9.27
N ALA A 173 4.10 -13.88 -9.43
CA ALA A 173 3.65 -13.07 -10.56
C ALA A 173 4.33 -11.69 -10.58
N ALA A 174 4.42 -11.03 -9.42
CA ALA A 174 5.10 -9.74 -9.30
C ALA A 174 6.59 -9.82 -9.64
N LYS A 175 7.26 -10.93 -9.28
CA LYS A 175 8.65 -11.17 -9.71
C LYS A 175 8.78 -11.18 -11.23
N LEU A 176 7.90 -11.90 -11.93
CA LEU A 176 7.92 -11.93 -13.40
C LEU A 176 7.68 -10.55 -14.02
N VAL A 177 6.79 -9.76 -13.44
CA VAL A 177 6.58 -8.38 -13.89
C VAL A 177 7.84 -7.52 -13.69
N LEU A 178 8.54 -7.70 -12.58
CA LEU A 178 9.81 -7.03 -12.33
C LEU A 178 10.94 -7.56 -13.23
N ASP A 179 10.96 -8.85 -13.54
CA ASP A 179 11.90 -9.42 -14.53
C ASP A 179 11.70 -8.77 -15.91
N TYR A 180 10.43 -8.53 -16.30
CA TYR A 180 10.14 -7.78 -17.52
C TYR A 180 10.66 -6.34 -17.46
N GLN A 181 10.64 -5.68 -16.33
CA GLN A 181 11.16 -4.32 -16.18
C GLN A 181 12.62 -4.22 -16.67
N TRP A 182 13.42 -5.24 -16.40
CA TRP A 182 14.83 -5.29 -16.77
C TRP A 182 15.08 -5.94 -18.13
N GLY A 183 14.51 -7.10 -18.37
CA GLY A 183 14.75 -7.92 -19.57
C GLY A 183 13.89 -7.54 -20.78
N LYS A 184 12.78 -6.82 -20.56
CA LYS A 184 11.80 -6.44 -21.59
C LYS A 184 11.21 -7.63 -22.37
N GLU A 185 11.26 -8.83 -21.80
CA GLU A 185 10.70 -10.05 -22.40
C GLU A 185 9.21 -10.17 -22.09
N ILE A 186 8.34 -9.96 -23.08
CA ILE A 186 6.88 -10.06 -22.96
C ILE A 186 6.43 -11.40 -22.34
N LYS A 187 7.17 -12.46 -22.61
CA LYS A 187 6.88 -13.79 -22.07
C LYS A 187 6.76 -13.79 -20.53
N ASN A 188 7.56 -12.99 -19.83
CA ASN A 188 7.46 -12.86 -18.37
C ASN A 188 6.09 -12.33 -17.93
N LEU A 189 5.53 -11.35 -18.65
CA LEU A 189 4.19 -10.83 -18.37
C LEU A 189 3.09 -11.86 -18.71
N GLU A 190 3.27 -12.64 -19.78
CA GLU A 190 2.35 -13.73 -20.14
C GLU A 190 2.32 -14.82 -19.08
N GLU A 191 3.49 -15.22 -18.57
CA GLU A 191 3.63 -16.22 -17.51
C GLU A 191 3.12 -15.73 -16.15
N ALA A 192 3.03 -14.43 -15.92
CA ALA A 192 2.42 -13.86 -14.71
C ALA A 192 0.90 -14.07 -14.65
N ILE A 193 0.19 -14.11 -15.80
CA ILE A 193 -1.27 -14.26 -15.85
C ILE A 193 -1.76 -15.51 -15.12
N PRO A 194 -1.31 -16.73 -15.45
CA PRO A 194 -1.79 -17.93 -14.76
C PRO A 194 -1.51 -17.95 -13.25
N LEU A 195 -0.42 -17.31 -12.81
CA LEU A 195 -0.12 -17.18 -11.39
C LEU A 195 -1.11 -16.23 -10.69
N MET A 196 -1.47 -15.13 -11.33
CA MET A 196 -2.51 -14.22 -10.82
C MET A 196 -3.89 -14.88 -10.79
N GLU A 197 -4.24 -15.66 -11.80
CA GLU A 197 -5.49 -16.44 -11.87
C GLU A 197 -5.56 -17.46 -10.72
N GLN A 198 -4.51 -18.24 -10.51
CA GLN A 198 -4.42 -19.19 -9.39
C GLN A 198 -4.47 -18.48 -8.04
N SER A 199 -3.82 -17.32 -7.91
CA SER A 199 -3.91 -16.49 -6.70
C SER A 199 -5.36 -16.11 -6.39
N LEU A 200 -6.14 -15.71 -7.41
CA LEU A 200 -7.55 -15.40 -7.25
C LEU A 200 -8.41 -16.62 -6.87
N GLU A 201 -8.08 -17.83 -7.35
CA GLU A 201 -8.77 -19.06 -6.95
C GLU A 201 -8.60 -19.32 -5.44
N HIS A 202 -7.40 -19.20 -4.92
CA HIS A 202 -7.15 -19.31 -3.48
C HIS A 202 -7.83 -18.18 -2.69
N TYR A 203 -7.85 -16.96 -3.23
CA TYR A 203 -8.56 -15.86 -2.58
C TYR A 203 -10.08 -16.09 -2.55
N ARG A 204 -10.69 -16.66 -3.60
CA ARG A 204 -12.10 -17.05 -3.61
C ARG A 204 -12.43 -18.10 -2.56
N LYS A 205 -11.56 -19.11 -2.37
CA LYS A 205 -11.71 -20.07 -1.25
C LYS A 205 -11.61 -19.36 0.11
N LEU A 206 -10.71 -18.40 0.25
CA LEU A 206 -10.64 -17.59 1.46
C LEU A 206 -11.94 -16.80 1.70
N VAL A 207 -12.56 -16.26 0.64
CA VAL A 207 -13.88 -15.59 0.72
C VAL A 207 -14.94 -16.57 1.22
N GLU A 208 -15.01 -17.80 0.69
CA GLU A 208 -15.95 -18.84 1.13
C GLU A 208 -15.77 -19.18 2.62
N LEU A 209 -14.53 -19.33 3.09
CA LEU A 209 -14.19 -19.63 4.48
C LEU A 209 -14.51 -18.48 5.45
N THR A 210 -14.59 -17.25 4.95
CA THR A 210 -14.71 -16.05 5.79
C THR A 210 -16.11 -15.44 5.78
N ASP A 211 -16.95 -15.71 4.77
CA ASP A 211 -18.22 -14.99 4.50
C ASP A 211 -19.19 -15.08 5.69
N GLU A 212 -19.26 -16.20 6.41
CA GLU A 212 -20.13 -16.38 7.58
C GLU A 212 -19.43 -16.22 8.93
N HIS A 213 -18.10 -16.09 8.95
CA HIS A 213 -17.31 -16.16 10.18
C HIS A 213 -16.67 -14.83 10.58
N TYR A 214 -16.44 -13.92 9.64
CA TYR A 214 -15.77 -12.65 9.87
C TYR A 214 -16.56 -11.47 9.35
N LEU A 215 -16.59 -10.39 10.15
CA LEU A 215 -17.28 -9.16 9.74
C LEU A 215 -16.47 -8.37 8.71
N TYR A 216 -15.16 -8.27 8.90
CA TYR A 216 -14.30 -7.41 8.07
C TYR A 216 -12.92 -8.04 7.83
N ALA A 217 -12.38 -7.78 6.64
CA ALA A 217 -11.03 -8.14 6.25
C ALA A 217 -10.00 -7.05 6.59
N ASN A 218 -10.41 -5.80 6.68
CA ASN A 218 -9.56 -4.66 6.99
C ASN A 218 -10.07 -3.86 8.20
N SER A 219 -9.16 -3.22 8.91
CA SER A 219 -9.50 -2.34 10.02
C SER A 219 -9.98 -0.97 9.52
N MET A 220 -10.77 -0.28 10.35
CA MET A 220 -11.22 1.08 10.10
C MET A 220 -10.04 2.06 9.86
N GLN A 221 -8.91 1.86 10.54
CA GLN A 221 -7.72 2.68 10.33
C GLN A 221 -7.15 2.53 8.92
N THR A 222 -7.16 1.32 8.37
CA THR A 222 -6.76 1.06 6.99
C THR A 222 -7.70 1.77 6.02
N ALA A 223 -9.01 1.72 6.27
CA ALA A 223 -10.00 2.42 5.46
C ALA A 223 -9.82 3.95 5.50
N GLN A 224 -9.50 4.51 6.65
CA GLN A 224 -9.27 5.96 6.81
C GLN A 224 -8.02 6.46 6.11
N ARG A 225 -7.02 5.61 5.90
CA ARG A 225 -5.72 6.00 5.33
C ARG A 225 -5.61 5.83 3.82
N ARG A 226 -6.73 5.64 3.13
CA ARG A 226 -6.82 5.64 1.67
C ARG A 226 -5.84 4.69 0.97
N ILE A 227 -5.58 3.55 1.56
CA ILE A 227 -4.92 2.50 0.83
C ILE A 227 -5.84 2.10 -0.33
N PRO A 228 -5.34 1.73 -1.51
CA PRO A 228 -6.14 1.50 -2.71
C PRO A 228 -7.31 0.51 -2.53
N ILE A 229 -7.33 -0.26 -1.44
CA ILE A 229 -8.36 -1.22 -1.11
C ILE A 229 -9.32 -0.65 -0.06
N GLY A 230 -10.50 -0.23 -0.49
CA GLY A 230 -11.63 0.05 0.38
C GLY A 230 -11.58 1.35 1.17
N GLY A 231 -10.60 2.23 0.88
CA GLY A 231 -10.42 3.47 1.62
C GLY A 231 -11.26 4.65 1.18
N ASP A 232 -11.82 4.62 -0.02
CA ASP A 232 -12.47 5.80 -0.63
C ASP A 232 -13.74 6.25 0.10
N ASP A 233 -14.48 5.31 0.70
CA ASP A 233 -15.72 5.58 1.43
C ASP A 233 -15.55 5.56 2.96
N GLY A 234 -14.35 5.36 3.47
CA GLY A 234 -14.03 5.29 4.89
C GLY A 234 -14.64 4.08 5.62
N LYS A 235 -15.11 3.06 4.90
CA LYS A 235 -15.76 1.88 5.48
C LYS A 235 -14.82 0.67 5.51
N ASN A 236 -15.00 -0.15 6.53
CA ASN A 236 -14.39 -1.48 6.54
C ASN A 236 -15.03 -2.35 5.45
N LYS A 237 -14.23 -3.22 4.85
CA LYS A 237 -14.66 -4.14 3.79
C LYS A 237 -14.56 -5.58 4.25
N THR A 238 -15.50 -6.40 3.79
CA THR A 238 -15.43 -7.85 3.90
C THR A 238 -14.41 -8.42 2.89
N TRP A 239 -14.01 -9.66 3.06
CA TRP A 239 -13.14 -10.35 2.10
C TRP A 239 -13.78 -10.41 0.71
N LYS A 240 -15.09 -10.59 0.64
CA LYS A 240 -15.88 -10.63 -0.60
C LYS A 240 -15.91 -9.27 -1.31
N GLU A 241 -16.07 -8.18 -0.58
CA GLU A 241 -16.02 -6.84 -1.14
C GLU A 241 -14.63 -6.47 -1.67
N LEU A 242 -13.56 -7.04 -1.10
CA LEU A 242 -12.19 -6.84 -1.59
C LEU A 242 -11.90 -7.65 -2.86
N LEU A 243 -12.55 -8.79 -3.07
CA LEU A 243 -12.31 -9.66 -4.23
C LEU A 243 -12.45 -8.93 -5.56
N VAL A 244 -13.48 -8.08 -5.71
CA VAL A 244 -13.72 -7.33 -6.95
C VAL A 244 -12.55 -6.43 -7.35
N HIS A 245 -11.78 -5.94 -6.38
CA HIS A 245 -10.59 -5.12 -6.66
C HIS A 245 -9.44 -5.96 -7.24
N TYR A 246 -9.25 -7.19 -6.74
CA TYR A 246 -8.23 -8.10 -7.26
C TYR A 246 -8.60 -8.67 -8.63
N GLU A 247 -9.88 -8.94 -8.86
CA GLU A 247 -10.40 -9.32 -10.19
C GLU A 247 -10.15 -8.19 -11.20
N LYS A 248 -10.43 -6.94 -10.79
CA LYS A 248 -10.20 -5.78 -11.63
C LYS A 248 -8.72 -5.55 -11.94
N GLU A 249 -7.85 -5.80 -10.98
CA GLU A 249 -6.39 -5.73 -11.17
C GLU A 249 -5.92 -6.70 -12.26
N LEU A 250 -6.42 -7.95 -12.26
CA LEU A 250 -6.10 -8.93 -13.30
C LEU A 250 -6.67 -8.53 -14.67
N GLU A 251 -7.90 -8.02 -14.73
CA GLU A 251 -8.50 -7.51 -15.97
C GLU A 251 -7.66 -6.39 -16.58
N ASN A 252 -7.28 -5.42 -15.76
CA ASN A 252 -6.43 -4.29 -16.17
C ASN A 252 -5.07 -4.79 -16.68
N PHE A 253 -4.44 -5.73 -15.96
CA PHE A 253 -3.17 -6.31 -16.36
C PHE A 253 -3.26 -6.96 -17.76
N LYS A 254 -4.28 -7.79 -17.99
CA LYS A 254 -4.51 -8.44 -19.30
C LYS A 254 -4.73 -7.41 -20.41
N ALA A 255 -5.53 -6.38 -20.16
CA ALA A 255 -5.80 -5.32 -21.12
C ALA A 255 -4.53 -4.52 -21.46
N ASN A 256 -3.78 -4.10 -20.43
CA ASN A 256 -2.55 -3.34 -20.62
C ASN A 256 -1.43 -4.14 -21.29
N LEU A 257 -1.34 -5.46 -21.00
CA LEU A 257 -0.42 -6.35 -21.72
C LEU A 257 -0.79 -6.45 -23.21
N ALA A 258 -2.07 -6.54 -23.54
CA ALA A 258 -2.51 -6.56 -24.93
C ALA A 258 -2.10 -5.27 -25.66
N LEU A 259 -2.32 -4.10 -25.05
CA LEU A 259 -1.89 -2.81 -25.59
C LEU A 259 -0.36 -2.73 -25.77
N LEU A 260 0.39 -3.28 -24.81
CA LEU A 260 1.86 -3.31 -24.88
C LEU A 260 2.35 -4.14 -26.07
N LYS A 261 1.72 -5.29 -26.33
CA LYS A 261 2.01 -6.14 -27.50
C LYS A 261 1.72 -5.44 -28.82
N GLU A 262 0.60 -4.74 -28.91
CA GLU A 262 0.25 -3.94 -30.09
C GLU A 262 1.30 -2.85 -30.36
N LYS A 263 1.74 -2.13 -29.32
CA LYS A 263 2.80 -1.12 -29.44
C LYS A 263 4.13 -1.75 -29.95
N GLN A 264 4.51 -2.91 -29.45
CA GLN A 264 5.73 -3.58 -29.90
C GLN A 264 5.64 -4.08 -31.34
N ASN A 265 4.45 -4.44 -31.81
CA ASN A 265 4.21 -4.84 -33.21
C ASN A 265 4.16 -3.64 -34.17
N GLY A 266 4.39 -2.41 -33.71
CA GLY A 266 4.39 -1.20 -34.51
C GLY A 266 2.99 -0.68 -34.89
N ASN A 267 1.95 -1.21 -34.25
CA ASN A 267 0.58 -0.74 -34.44
C ASN A 267 0.37 0.57 -33.66
N ALA A 268 -0.31 1.54 -34.27
CA ALA A 268 -0.73 2.75 -33.57
C ALA A 268 -1.81 2.38 -32.54
N VAL A 269 -1.44 2.37 -31.26
CA VAL A 269 -2.38 2.14 -30.17
C VAL A 269 -2.97 3.48 -29.78
N THR A 270 -4.27 3.63 -29.95
CA THR A 270 -5.02 4.72 -29.31
C THR A 270 -5.13 4.35 -27.84
N GLU A 271 -4.50 5.12 -26.95
CA GLU A 271 -4.62 4.93 -25.51
C GLU A 271 -6.10 5.03 -25.13
N THR A 272 -6.68 3.92 -24.70
CA THR A 272 -8.11 3.82 -24.42
C THR A 272 -8.52 4.27 -23.00
N VAL A 273 -7.57 4.60 -22.15
CA VAL A 273 -7.84 5.16 -20.82
C VAL A 273 -7.35 6.61 -20.80
N GLU A 274 -8.17 7.50 -21.31
CA GLU A 274 -7.98 8.93 -21.09
C GLU A 274 -8.22 9.22 -19.61
N ILE A 275 -7.14 9.47 -18.87
CA ILE A 275 -7.26 9.93 -17.50
C ILE A 275 -7.74 11.37 -17.58
N ALA A 276 -8.99 11.59 -17.18
CA ALA A 276 -9.57 12.90 -17.17
C ALA A 276 -8.77 13.85 -16.26
N ALA A 277 -8.32 14.96 -16.81
CA ALA A 277 -7.77 16.05 -16.01
C ALA A 277 -8.83 16.56 -15.03
N TRP A 278 -8.39 16.94 -13.83
CA TRP A 278 -9.30 17.56 -12.87
C TRP A 278 -9.75 18.93 -13.35
N THR A 279 -11.02 19.22 -13.14
CA THR A 279 -11.55 20.55 -13.44
C THR A 279 -11.16 21.51 -12.32
N PRO A 280 -10.49 22.65 -12.65
CA PRO A 280 -10.23 23.68 -11.66
C PRO A 280 -11.53 24.19 -11.03
N ALA A 281 -11.59 24.20 -9.70
CA ALA A 281 -12.72 24.79 -9.00
C ALA A 281 -12.73 26.31 -9.14
N ASN A 282 -13.92 26.90 -9.16
CA ASN A 282 -14.08 28.37 -9.16
C ASN A 282 -13.92 28.87 -7.72
N VAL A 283 -12.78 29.49 -7.43
CA VAL A 283 -12.41 30.01 -6.11
C VAL A 283 -12.01 31.49 -6.27
N LYS A 284 -12.55 32.32 -5.40
CA LYS A 284 -12.15 33.74 -5.33
C LYS A 284 -10.86 33.85 -4.51
N LEU A 285 -9.74 33.99 -5.20
CA LEU A 285 -8.45 34.22 -4.55
C LEU A 285 -8.39 35.65 -4.01
N ILE A 286 -8.19 35.82 -2.71
CA ILE A 286 -8.05 37.12 -2.04
C ILE A 286 -6.57 37.53 -2.00
N SER A 287 -5.67 36.58 -1.81
CA SER A 287 -4.23 36.79 -1.94
C SER A 287 -3.87 37.12 -3.41
N ASN A 288 -3.07 38.16 -3.60
CA ASN A 288 -2.73 38.67 -4.94
C ASN A 288 -1.59 37.85 -5.60
N TYR A 289 -1.85 36.57 -5.89
CA TYR A 289 -0.95 35.73 -6.66
C TYR A 289 -1.46 35.55 -8.09
N PRO A 290 -0.63 35.79 -9.10
CA PRO A 290 -0.99 35.44 -10.47
C PRO A 290 -1.12 33.92 -10.62
N THR A 291 -1.95 33.48 -11.55
CA THR A 291 -2.13 32.05 -11.84
C THR A 291 -1.48 31.69 -13.17
N VAL A 292 -1.03 30.45 -13.28
CA VAL A 292 -0.49 29.87 -14.49
C VAL A 292 -1.09 28.49 -14.71
N LYS A 293 -1.30 28.12 -15.97
CA LYS A 293 -1.80 26.79 -16.31
C LYS A 293 -0.72 25.75 -16.03
N VAL A 294 -1.07 24.67 -15.35
CA VAL A 294 -0.19 23.52 -15.15
C VAL A 294 -0.13 22.73 -16.44
N ASP A 295 1.02 22.74 -17.09
CA ASP A 295 1.29 22.00 -18.32
C ASP A 295 2.80 21.86 -18.53
N GLU A 296 3.22 20.93 -19.36
CA GLU A 296 4.64 20.77 -19.73
C GLU A 296 5.20 22.06 -20.34
N GLY A 297 6.44 22.38 -20.05
CA GLY A 297 7.08 23.62 -20.46
C GLY A 297 6.73 24.86 -19.64
N THR A 298 5.79 24.79 -18.71
CA THR A 298 5.39 25.90 -17.83
C THR A 298 6.37 26.11 -16.69
N SER A 299 6.67 27.39 -16.37
CA SER A 299 7.43 27.77 -15.17
C SER A 299 6.46 28.10 -14.04
N LEU A 300 6.55 27.38 -12.93
CA LEU A 300 5.67 27.54 -11.76
C LEU A 300 6.13 28.65 -10.80
N PHE A 301 7.40 29.03 -10.85
CA PHE A 301 7.96 30.12 -10.05
C PHE A 301 8.25 31.37 -10.90
N VAL A 302 8.31 32.53 -10.26
CA VAL A 302 8.67 33.78 -10.92
C VAL A 302 10.17 33.92 -11.12
N ASP A 303 10.95 33.50 -10.11
CA ASP A 303 12.37 33.80 -9.93
C ASP A 303 13.27 32.54 -9.86
N VAL A 304 12.69 31.34 -9.81
CA VAL A 304 13.44 30.10 -9.82
C VAL A 304 13.38 29.47 -11.21
N PRO A 305 14.52 29.23 -11.87
CA PRO A 305 14.55 28.55 -13.15
C PRO A 305 14.04 27.12 -12.99
N GLY A 306 13.36 26.64 -14.00
CA GLY A 306 12.82 25.29 -14.04
C GLY A 306 11.45 25.31 -14.70
N LYS A 307 11.26 24.38 -15.61
CA LYS A 307 9.98 24.15 -16.30
C LYS A 307 9.48 22.77 -15.97
N ILE A 308 8.19 22.60 -15.98
CA ILE A 308 7.57 21.27 -15.88
C ILE A 308 8.06 20.45 -17.08
N GLU A 309 8.70 19.32 -16.80
CA GLU A 309 9.11 18.30 -17.78
C GLU A 309 8.04 17.24 -17.94
N ALA A 310 7.39 16.87 -16.84
CA ALA A 310 6.29 15.92 -16.82
C ALA A 310 5.34 16.24 -15.67
N VAL A 311 4.06 15.98 -15.86
CA VAL A 311 3.01 16.21 -14.87
C VAL A 311 1.94 15.13 -14.97
N ALA A 312 1.44 14.66 -13.83
CA ALA A 312 0.35 13.69 -13.78
C ALA A 312 -0.86 14.19 -14.58
N PRO A 313 -1.50 13.35 -15.39
CA PRO A 313 -2.61 13.74 -16.26
C PRO A 313 -3.73 14.49 -15.54
N GLU A 314 -4.03 14.09 -14.30
CA GLU A 314 -5.05 14.72 -13.45
C GLU A 314 -4.79 16.22 -13.21
N LEU A 315 -3.53 16.61 -13.20
CA LEU A 315 -3.11 17.99 -12.93
C LEU A 315 -3.04 18.88 -14.17
N LYS A 316 -3.09 18.29 -15.37
CA LYS A 316 -3.04 19.08 -16.62
C LYS A 316 -4.21 20.06 -16.68
N GLY A 317 -3.89 21.31 -16.95
CA GLY A 317 -4.90 22.37 -17.02
C GLY A 317 -5.27 23.03 -15.70
N MET A 318 -4.81 22.51 -14.55
CA MET A 318 -5.01 23.16 -13.26
C MET A 318 -4.42 24.57 -13.24
N LYS A 319 -4.96 25.45 -12.38
CA LYS A 319 -4.52 26.85 -12.23
C LYS A 319 -3.60 26.96 -11.01
N ALA A 320 -2.31 26.74 -11.22
CA ALA A 320 -1.30 26.91 -10.18
C ALA A 320 -1.12 28.39 -9.80
N LEU A 321 -0.82 28.64 -8.52
CA LEU A 321 -0.42 29.96 -8.05
C LEU A 321 1.05 30.18 -8.37
N ARG A 322 1.38 31.24 -9.08
CA ARG A 322 2.74 31.60 -9.44
C ARG A 322 3.29 32.62 -8.46
N PHE A 323 4.22 32.22 -7.61
CA PHE A 323 4.83 33.10 -6.62
C PHE A 323 6.36 33.06 -6.68
N ASN A 324 6.99 34.01 -5.93
CA ASN A 324 8.43 34.07 -5.83
C ASN A 324 8.95 32.90 -4.98
N GLY A 325 9.70 32.00 -5.60
CA GLY A 325 10.17 30.77 -4.96
C GLY A 325 11.20 31.04 -3.85
N ASN A 326 12.08 32.03 -4.03
CA ASN A 326 13.05 32.38 -3.00
C ASN A 326 12.38 33.03 -1.78
N GLU A 327 11.35 33.84 -1.98
CA GLU A 327 10.56 34.37 -0.87
C GLU A 327 9.81 33.27 -0.13
N GLN A 328 9.18 32.34 -0.88
CA GLN A 328 8.54 31.15 -0.32
C GLN A 328 9.51 30.31 0.54
N ARG A 329 10.73 30.10 0.04
CA ARG A 329 11.77 29.37 0.76
C ARG A 329 12.12 30.01 2.10
N GLU A 330 12.16 31.33 2.17
CA GLU A 330 12.62 32.06 3.34
C GLU A 330 11.51 32.39 4.34
N LYS A 331 10.32 32.71 3.86
CA LYS A 331 9.22 33.23 4.68
C LYS A 331 8.02 32.29 4.77
N GLY A 332 7.84 31.36 3.83
CA GLY A 332 6.60 30.63 3.62
C GLY A 332 5.55 31.45 2.86
N THR A 333 4.37 30.94 2.70
CA THR A 333 3.29 31.60 1.93
C THR A 333 1.97 31.53 2.71
N SER A 334 1.22 32.64 2.69
CA SER A 334 -0.17 32.70 3.20
C SER A 334 -1.13 32.84 2.04
N ILE A 335 -2.09 31.94 1.94
CA ILE A 335 -3.10 31.92 0.88
C ILE A 335 -4.46 32.16 1.50
N THR A 336 -5.09 33.30 1.16
CA THR A 336 -6.47 33.61 1.59
C THR A 336 -7.38 33.52 0.36
N PHE A 337 -8.49 32.80 0.51
CA PHE A 337 -9.46 32.57 -0.55
C PHE A 337 -10.88 32.41 0.01
N GLU A 338 -11.86 32.50 -0.87
CA GLU A 338 -13.27 32.30 -0.57
C GLU A 338 -13.89 31.38 -1.64
N THR A 339 -14.71 30.46 -1.19
CA THR A 339 -15.36 29.45 -2.06
C THR A 339 -16.82 29.23 -1.64
N ASP A 340 -17.69 29.04 -2.61
CA ASP A 340 -19.13 28.81 -2.38
C ASP A 340 -19.47 27.31 -2.19
N ALA A 341 -18.52 26.43 -2.52
CA ALA A 341 -18.65 24.98 -2.41
C ALA A 341 -17.40 24.36 -1.76
N PRO A 342 -17.49 23.15 -1.20
CA PRO A 342 -16.30 22.44 -0.69
C PRO A 342 -15.26 22.23 -1.80
N VAL A 343 -13.98 22.45 -1.47
CA VAL A 343 -12.85 22.35 -2.41
C VAL A 343 -11.66 21.64 -1.80
N LYS A 344 -10.78 21.13 -2.67
CA LYS A 344 -9.42 20.68 -2.30
C LYS A 344 -8.40 21.64 -2.89
N LEU A 345 -7.53 22.17 -2.05
CA LEU A 345 -6.33 22.91 -2.45
C LEU A 345 -5.16 21.93 -2.60
N LEU A 346 -4.53 21.93 -3.76
CA LEU A 346 -3.47 20.99 -4.11
C LEU A 346 -2.10 21.66 -3.90
N VAL A 347 -1.26 21.02 -3.09
CA VAL A 347 0.10 21.51 -2.77
C VAL A 347 1.12 20.42 -3.10
N ALA A 348 2.09 20.75 -3.95
CA ALA A 348 3.20 19.89 -4.31
C ALA A 348 4.39 20.10 -3.38
N TYR A 349 4.83 19.04 -2.73
CA TYR A 349 6.01 18.99 -1.88
C TYR A 349 7.10 18.15 -2.55
N PHE A 350 8.30 18.71 -2.65
CA PHE A 350 9.44 18.04 -3.26
C PHE A 350 10.02 16.94 -2.36
N LYS A 351 10.35 15.80 -2.95
CA LYS A 351 10.88 14.62 -2.26
C LYS A 351 12.39 14.78 -1.98
N ASP A 352 12.76 15.71 -1.11
CA ASP A 352 14.14 15.94 -0.73
C ASP A 352 14.17 16.47 0.71
N ASP A 353 15.08 15.96 1.53
CA ASP A 353 15.25 16.35 2.93
C ASP A 353 16.13 17.59 3.14
N GLN A 354 16.68 18.16 2.05
CA GLN A 354 17.45 19.40 2.15
C GLN A 354 16.58 20.54 2.70
N LYS A 355 17.15 21.36 3.59
CA LYS A 355 16.45 22.49 4.24
C LYS A 355 15.84 23.52 3.28
N LYS A 356 16.26 23.53 2.03
CA LYS A 356 15.70 24.43 1.00
C LYS A 356 14.29 24.02 0.55
N TYR A 357 13.88 22.75 0.76
CA TYR A 357 12.55 22.26 0.43
C TYR A 357 11.63 22.25 1.63
N ALA A 358 10.38 22.60 1.43
CA ALA A 358 9.37 22.52 2.47
C ALA A 358 9.08 21.04 2.80
N LYS A 359 9.00 20.73 4.08
CA LYS A 359 8.63 19.40 4.53
C LYS A 359 7.12 19.22 4.37
N ALA A 360 6.74 18.11 3.78
CA ALA A 360 5.33 17.72 3.72
C ALA A 360 4.77 17.49 5.13
N PRO A 361 3.47 17.72 5.35
CA PRO A 361 2.81 17.43 6.62
C PRO A 361 2.94 15.94 6.98
N LYS A 362 3.24 15.64 8.25
CA LYS A 362 3.40 14.28 8.77
C LYS A 362 2.71 14.14 10.11
N LEU A 363 1.82 13.16 10.24
CA LEU A 363 1.03 12.91 11.46
C LEU A 363 1.85 12.65 12.73
N GLU A 364 3.06 12.08 12.59
CA GLU A 364 3.91 11.76 13.73
C GLU A 364 4.59 12.98 14.35
N ILE A 365 4.65 14.08 13.62
CA ILE A 365 5.38 15.28 14.06
C ILE A 365 4.44 16.24 14.77
N ASP A 366 3.21 16.35 14.29
CA ASP A 366 2.22 17.29 14.80
C ASP A 366 0.80 16.73 14.60
N ALA A 367 0.00 16.66 15.66
CA ALA A 367 -1.38 16.24 15.59
C ALA A 367 -2.22 17.14 14.66
N SER A 368 -1.88 18.44 14.57
CA SER A 368 -2.52 19.42 13.69
C SER A 368 -2.13 19.22 12.21
N ALA A 369 -1.13 18.39 11.92
CA ALA A 369 -0.67 18.16 10.54
C ALA A 369 -1.75 17.55 9.63
N ASN A 370 -2.89 17.11 10.17
CA ASN A 370 -4.01 16.56 9.41
C ASN A 370 -5.32 17.33 9.56
N ASP A 371 -5.30 18.58 10.02
CA ASP A 371 -6.50 19.38 10.26
C ASP A 371 -7.40 19.53 9.02
N TYR A 372 -6.79 19.50 7.84
CA TYR A 372 -7.46 19.60 6.54
C TYR A 372 -7.34 18.32 5.69
N GLY A 373 -7.02 17.19 6.29
CA GLY A 373 -6.86 15.91 5.58
C GLY A 373 -5.61 15.79 4.70
N GLN A 374 -4.62 16.66 4.88
CA GLN A 374 -3.47 16.84 3.98
C GLN A 374 -2.25 15.97 4.30
N ALA A 375 -2.26 15.18 5.36
CA ALA A 375 -1.05 14.49 5.84
C ALA A 375 -0.51 13.44 4.86
N GLU A 376 -1.37 12.92 3.98
CA GLU A 376 -0.99 11.90 3.00
C GLU A 376 -0.97 12.47 1.58
N PRO A 377 -0.01 12.07 0.74
CA PRO A 377 -0.02 12.48 -0.66
C PRO A 377 -1.23 11.87 -1.38
N VAL A 378 -1.92 12.69 -2.15
CA VAL A 378 -3.02 12.25 -3.05
C VAL A 378 -2.51 11.78 -4.40
N LEU A 379 -1.37 12.32 -4.85
CA LEU A 379 -0.62 11.85 -6.02
C LEU A 379 0.85 11.78 -5.64
N THR A 380 1.48 10.63 -5.84
CA THR A 380 2.93 10.47 -5.64
C THR A 380 3.68 10.70 -6.96
N ASN A 381 4.91 11.24 -6.90
CA ASN A 381 5.72 11.54 -8.08
C ASN A 381 4.94 12.31 -9.17
N ALA A 382 4.11 13.26 -8.77
CA ALA A 382 3.09 13.85 -9.63
C ALA A 382 3.61 14.96 -10.56
N VAL A 383 4.74 15.58 -10.20
CA VAL A 383 5.32 16.69 -10.96
C VAL A 383 6.83 16.54 -11.02
N ARG A 384 7.39 16.64 -12.23
CA ARG A 384 8.83 16.73 -12.48
C ARG A 384 9.13 18.11 -13.02
N ILE A 385 9.99 18.85 -12.34
CA ILE A 385 10.49 20.17 -12.75
C ILE A 385 11.98 20.06 -12.99
N ASN A 386 12.46 20.60 -14.11
CA ASN A 386 13.89 20.60 -14.43
C ASN A 386 14.72 21.18 -13.29
N GLY A 387 15.75 20.44 -12.85
CA GLY A 387 16.65 20.86 -11.77
C GLY A 387 16.07 20.77 -10.36
N MET A 388 14.88 20.15 -10.17
CA MET A 388 14.25 19.91 -8.88
C MET A 388 13.94 18.42 -8.68
N PRO A 389 13.86 17.95 -7.42
CA PRO A 389 13.37 16.60 -7.12
C PRO A 389 11.92 16.40 -7.59
N LEU A 390 11.51 15.15 -7.74
CA LEU A 390 10.10 14.81 -7.94
C LEU A 390 9.24 15.34 -6.80
N ALA A 391 8.03 15.76 -7.09
CA ALA A 391 7.10 16.27 -6.09
C ALA A 391 5.87 15.38 -5.93
N ASN A 392 5.49 15.16 -4.65
CA ASN A 392 4.22 14.57 -4.28
C ASN A 392 3.18 15.66 -4.06
N VAL A 393 1.92 15.40 -4.44
CA VAL A 393 0.81 16.32 -4.22
C VAL A 393 0.01 15.91 -3.02
N HIS A 394 -0.19 16.84 -2.11
CA HIS A 394 -1.08 16.75 -0.95
C HIS A 394 -2.32 17.61 -1.18
N ALA A 395 -3.48 17.19 -0.66
CA ALA A 395 -4.72 17.92 -0.79
C ALA A 395 -5.22 18.41 0.58
N TYR A 396 -5.52 19.70 0.64
CA TYR A 396 -6.12 20.34 1.82
C TYR A 396 -7.60 20.54 1.56
N SER A 397 -8.46 19.92 2.33
CA SER A 397 -9.92 19.97 2.16
C SER A 397 -10.53 21.14 2.95
N PHE A 398 -11.27 21.99 2.27
CA PHE A 398 -11.95 23.14 2.88
C PHE A 398 -13.45 23.07 2.58
N PRO A 399 -14.32 23.36 3.57
CA PRO A 399 -15.74 23.60 3.31
C PRO A 399 -15.97 24.92 2.60
N ALA A 400 -17.19 25.21 2.17
CA ALA A 400 -17.57 26.53 1.70
C ALA A 400 -17.27 27.60 2.74
N GLY A 401 -16.85 28.79 2.30
CA GLY A 401 -16.52 29.93 3.16
C GLY A 401 -15.18 30.58 2.82
N LYS A 402 -14.75 31.47 3.72
CA LYS A 402 -13.47 32.19 3.61
C LYS A 402 -12.42 31.49 4.49
N HIS A 403 -11.27 31.19 3.88
CA HIS A 403 -10.19 30.45 4.52
C HIS A 403 -8.84 31.12 4.30
N THR A 404 -7.91 30.86 5.22
CA THR A 404 -6.51 31.22 5.10
C THR A 404 -5.66 30.03 5.45
N LEU A 405 -4.79 29.60 4.53
CA LEU A 405 -3.83 28.54 4.73
C LEU A 405 -2.42 29.12 4.79
N MET A 406 -1.69 28.80 5.86
CA MET A 406 -0.28 29.12 6.03
C MET A 406 0.55 27.91 5.58
N LEU A 407 1.42 28.11 4.60
CA LEU A 407 2.35 27.10 4.13
C LEU A 407 3.76 27.33 4.68
N PRO A 408 4.49 26.27 5.04
CA PRO A 408 5.79 26.36 5.70
C PRO A 408 6.87 26.93 4.78
N LYS A 409 8.00 27.33 5.38
CA LYS A 409 9.21 27.73 4.66
C LYS A 409 9.79 26.57 3.85
N GLY A 410 10.43 26.88 2.74
CA GLY A 410 11.01 25.93 1.79
C GLY A 410 10.30 25.92 0.45
N TYR A 411 10.96 25.43 -0.60
CA TYR A 411 10.32 25.29 -1.90
C TYR A 411 9.17 24.30 -1.81
N LEU A 412 8.00 24.73 -2.23
CA LEU A 412 6.79 23.98 -2.51
C LEU A 412 6.01 24.68 -3.62
N GLN A 413 4.99 24.05 -4.18
CA GLN A 413 4.17 24.67 -5.20
C GLN A 413 2.68 24.43 -4.97
N VAL A 414 1.88 25.48 -5.12
CA VAL A 414 0.42 25.39 -5.08
C VAL A 414 -0.11 25.20 -6.50
N LEU A 415 -0.71 24.04 -6.75
CA LEU A 415 -1.16 23.63 -8.08
C LEU A 415 -2.60 24.03 -8.39
N GLY A 416 -3.28 24.65 -7.44
CA GLY A 416 -4.64 25.17 -7.61
C GLY A 416 -5.68 24.44 -6.79
N PHE A 417 -6.94 24.67 -7.16
CA PHE A 417 -8.11 24.16 -6.46
C PHE A 417 -8.92 23.24 -7.37
N THR A 418 -9.42 22.15 -6.81
CA THR A 418 -10.36 21.25 -7.48
C THR A 418 -11.58 20.99 -6.57
N ALA A 419 -12.66 20.46 -7.14
CA ALA A 419 -13.85 20.10 -6.37
C ALA A 419 -13.52 19.04 -5.29
N ALA A 420 -14.23 19.08 -4.17
CA ALA A 420 -13.98 18.18 -3.04
C ALA A 420 -14.20 16.69 -3.41
N GLU A 421 -15.15 16.41 -4.29
CA GLU A 421 -15.50 15.08 -4.78
C GLU A 421 -14.57 14.56 -5.88
N ALA A 422 -13.58 15.36 -6.34
CA ALA A 422 -12.62 14.90 -7.33
C ALA A 422 -11.97 13.59 -6.88
N LYS A 423 -12.19 12.54 -7.65
CA LYS A 423 -11.61 11.21 -7.39
C LYS A 423 -10.11 11.27 -7.62
N VAL A 424 -9.38 10.86 -6.61
CA VAL A 424 -7.93 10.81 -6.64
C VAL A 424 -7.51 9.43 -7.10
N ARG A 425 -6.69 9.38 -8.14
CA ARG A 425 -5.99 8.16 -8.54
C ARG A 425 -4.55 8.25 -8.03
N ASN A 426 -4.15 7.30 -7.20
CA ASN A 426 -2.79 7.26 -6.65
C ASN A 426 -1.78 6.66 -7.66
N ALA A 427 -1.82 7.12 -8.91
CA ALA A 427 -1.03 6.55 -10.00
C ALA A 427 0.31 7.28 -10.27
N GLY A 428 0.52 8.44 -9.67
CA GLY A 428 1.73 9.26 -9.91
C GLY A 428 1.82 9.74 -11.36
N LEU A 429 3.03 9.86 -11.87
CA LEU A 429 3.28 10.04 -13.30
C LEU A 429 2.96 8.70 -14.00
N ALA A 430 1.69 8.52 -14.36
CA ALA A 430 1.28 7.38 -15.15
C ALA A 430 1.99 7.42 -16.50
N GLY A 431 2.66 6.33 -16.86
CA GLY A 431 3.42 6.24 -18.09
C GLY A 431 4.90 6.58 -17.95
N ASP A 432 5.41 6.81 -16.73
CA ASP A 432 6.84 6.67 -16.49
C ASP A 432 7.16 5.17 -16.66
N GLU A 433 7.70 4.81 -17.82
CA GLU A 433 8.03 3.42 -18.19
C GLU A 433 9.06 2.76 -17.23
N GLU A 434 9.56 3.54 -16.26
CA GLU A 434 10.48 3.05 -15.23
C GLU A 434 9.79 2.25 -14.13
N THR A 435 8.45 2.36 -13.97
CA THR A 435 7.71 1.62 -12.94
C THR A 435 6.63 0.74 -13.55
N MET A 436 6.54 -0.52 -13.09
CA MET A 436 5.63 -1.52 -13.68
C MET A 436 4.20 -1.47 -13.13
N ASP A 437 3.92 -0.62 -12.17
CA ASP A 437 2.60 -0.54 -11.53
C ASP A 437 1.49 -0.04 -12.46
N TRP A 438 1.82 0.66 -13.54
CA TRP A 438 0.86 1.09 -14.55
C TRP A 438 0.11 -0.08 -15.23
N LEU A 439 0.71 -1.25 -15.26
CA LEU A 439 0.06 -2.46 -15.82
C LEU A 439 -1.23 -2.86 -15.10
N PHE A 440 -1.45 -2.35 -13.90
CA PHE A 440 -2.55 -2.78 -13.01
C PHE A 440 -3.67 -1.72 -12.85
N TYR A 441 -3.60 -0.62 -13.59
CA TYR A 441 -4.59 0.47 -13.52
C TYR A 441 -5.45 0.60 -14.78
#